data_0656c3e9c73e03c815e5614bcea12218
#
_entry.id   0656c3e9c73e03c815e5614bcea12218
#
_cell.length_a   1.000
_cell.length_b   1.000
_cell.length_c   1.000
_cell.angle_alpha   90.00
_cell.angle_beta   90.00
_cell.angle_gamma   90.00
#
_symmetry.space_group_name_H-M   'P 1'
#
loop_
_entity.id
_entity.type
_entity.pdbx_description
1 polymer ?
#
loop_
_entity_poly.entity_id
_entity_poly.type
_entity_poly.pdbx_seq_one_letter_code
_entity_poly.pdbx_strand_id
1 'polypeptide(L)'
;MSYAPIPMVPGPVALHEDVIAVLGRDYGSGQVESDFLCLYDAASRGIGKLMGTKDDVVLMTGEGMLALWGALKSCLKPGDHVVSVGTGVFGDGIGEMAESFGCIVEKVSLPYDCSIRESDLAAVEEAIRRVKPVMLTAVHCETPSGTPSGCSASSRRISGCRCSMWTRWRGSAGRPCTWTNGT
;
A
#
# COMPACT_ATOMS: atom_id res chain seq x y z
N MET A 1 36.59 10.88 17.05
CA MET A 1 35.22 11.12 16.52
C MET A 1 34.70 9.77 16.02
N SER A 2 33.71 9.18 16.68
CA SER A 2 33.13 7.96 16.18
C SER A 2 32.19 8.34 15.01
N TYR A 3 32.53 7.89 13.84
CA TYR A 3 31.64 8.03 12.66
C TYR A 3 30.43 7.11 12.87
N ALA A 4 29.28 7.68 13.16
CA ALA A 4 28.04 6.92 13.08
C ALA A 4 27.73 6.69 11.59
N PRO A 5 27.60 5.43 11.13
CA PRO A 5 27.27 5.17 9.74
C PRO A 5 25.88 5.71 9.42
N ILE A 6 25.75 6.40 8.29
CA ILE A 6 24.44 6.81 7.78
C ILE A 6 23.81 5.59 7.12
N PRO A 7 22.70 5.04 7.65
CA PRO A 7 22.05 3.90 7.05
C PRO A 7 21.39 4.28 5.72
N MET A 8 21.81 3.64 4.64
CA MET A 8 21.25 3.81 3.30
C MET A 8 20.22 2.71 3.00
N VAL A 9 19.33 2.48 3.95
CA VAL A 9 18.25 1.48 3.83
C VAL A 9 16.90 2.16 4.00
N PRO A 10 15.83 1.69 3.30
CA PRO A 10 14.49 2.26 3.40
C PRO A 10 13.82 1.98 4.75
N GLY A 11 14.29 0.96 5.46
CA GLY A 11 13.84 0.55 6.78
C GLY A 11 14.31 -0.87 7.14
N PRO A 12 14.21 -1.24 8.42
CA PRO A 12 13.88 -0.39 9.56
C PRO A 12 14.93 0.71 9.82
N VAL A 13 14.46 1.86 10.26
CA VAL A 13 15.31 3.03 10.56
C VAL A 13 15.17 3.42 12.03
N ALA A 14 16.14 4.23 12.54
CA ALA A 14 16.07 4.78 13.88
C ALA A 14 14.80 5.64 14.05
N LEU A 15 14.17 5.53 15.21
CA LEU A 15 13.03 6.35 15.58
C LEU A 15 13.50 7.77 15.94
N HIS A 16 12.67 8.75 15.58
CA HIS A 16 12.87 10.12 16.05
C HIS A 16 12.71 10.18 17.57
N GLU A 17 13.45 11.07 18.24
CA GLU A 17 13.44 11.20 19.71
C GLU A 17 12.04 11.46 20.28
N ASP A 18 11.23 12.27 19.62
CA ASP A 18 9.84 12.52 20.03
C ASP A 18 8.98 11.24 19.99
N VAL A 19 9.23 10.34 19.03
CA VAL A 19 8.54 9.05 18.95
C VAL A 19 8.98 8.15 20.10
N ILE A 20 10.29 8.10 20.40
CA ILE A 20 10.83 7.33 21.52
C ILE A 20 10.24 7.85 22.84
N ALA A 21 10.15 9.17 23.01
CA ALA A 21 9.65 9.79 24.24
C ALA A 21 8.19 9.43 24.56
N VAL A 22 7.37 9.10 23.56
CA VAL A 22 5.96 8.75 23.78
C VAL A 22 5.73 7.25 23.95
N LEU A 23 6.67 6.39 23.56
CA LEU A 23 6.51 4.93 23.67
C LEU A 23 6.43 4.44 25.13
N GLY A 24 7.00 5.16 26.08
CA GLY A 24 6.97 4.83 27.50
C GLY A 24 5.80 5.42 28.29
N ARG A 25 4.86 6.10 27.62
CA ARG A 25 3.70 6.71 28.29
C ARG A 25 2.55 5.72 28.40
N ASP A 26 1.89 5.75 29.55
CA ASP A 26 0.63 5.07 29.72
C ASP A 26 -0.50 5.92 29.10
N TYR A 27 -1.18 5.35 28.13
CA TYR A 27 -2.31 5.98 27.45
C TYR A 27 -3.66 5.36 27.85
N GLY A 28 -3.65 4.47 28.82
CA GLY A 28 -4.83 3.77 29.29
C GLY A 28 -5.32 2.66 28.37
N SER A 29 -6.52 2.16 28.67
CA SER A 29 -7.14 1.08 27.91
C SER A 29 -7.78 1.56 26.61
N GLY A 30 -7.34 0.99 25.51
CA GLY A 30 -7.84 1.32 24.18
C GLY A 30 -9.32 1.00 23.92
N GLN A 31 -9.97 0.27 24.83
CA GLN A 31 -11.34 -0.18 24.66
C GLN A 31 -12.36 0.64 25.45
N VAL A 32 -11.93 1.27 26.55
CA VAL A 32 -12.88 1.87 27.51
C VAL A 32 -12.55 3.30 27.89
N GLU A 33 -11.33 3.76 27.66
CA GLU A 33 -10.92 5.10 28.10
C GLU A 33 -11.11 6.14 27.02
N SER A 34 -11.84 7.20 27.35
CA SER A 34 -12.17 8.28 26.42
C SER A 34 -10.94 8.99 25.86
N ASP A 35 -9.90 9.16 26.66
CA ASP A 35 -8.67 9.86 26.26
C ASP A 35 -7.92 9.09 25.18
N PHE A 36 -7.86 7.75 25.30
CA PHE A 36 -7.30 6.91 24.26
C PHE A 36 -8.13 6.97 22.98
N LEU A 37 -9.46 6.91 23.09
CA LEU A 37 -10.35 7.00 21.92
C LEU A 37 -10.19 8.35 21.20
N CYS A 38 -10.08 9.44 21.94
CA CYS A 38 -9.82 10.77 21.38
C CYS A 38 -8.45 10.83 20.67
N LEU A 39 -7.43 10.23 21.26
CA LEU A 39 -6.08 10.14 20.66
C LEU A 39 -6.08 9.34 19.35
N TYR A 40 -6.73 8.16 19.37
CA TYR A 40 -6.84 7.29 18.20
C TYR A 40 -7.57 8.00 17.06
N ASP A 41 -8.70 8.64 17.36
CA ASP A 41 -9.49 9.37 16.39
C ASP A 41 -8.72 10.59 15.82
N ALA A 42 -8.00 11.33 16.67
CA ALA A 42 -7.12 12.41 16.21
C ALA A 42 -6.01 11.93 15.29
N ALA A 43 -5.38 10.78 15.61
CA ALA A 43 -4.35 10.16 14.78
C ALA A 43 -4.93 9.68 13.43
N SER A 44 -6.09 9.00 13.44
CA SER A 44 -6.79 8.55 12.22
C SER A 44 -7.13 9.72 11.31
N ARG A 45 -7.70 10.79 11.86
CA ARG A 45 -7.99 12.02 11.08
C ARG A 45 -6.73 12.69 10.55
N GLY A 46 -5.64 12.70 11.33
CA GLY A 46 -4.34 13.22 10.90
C GLY A 46 -3.79 12.46 9.69
N ILE A 47 -3.83 11.14 9.73
CA ILE A 47 -3.44 10.27 8.61
C ILE A 47 -4.38 10.48 7.42
N GLY A 48 -5.69 10.55 7.64
CA GLY A 48 -6.67 10.83 6.59
C GLY A 48 -6.36 12.12 5.83
N LYS A 49 -6.04 13.21 6.54
CA LYS A 49 -5.60 14.48 5.93
C LYS A 49 -4.32 14.31 5.12
N LEU A 50 -3.33 13.58 5.66
CA LEU A 50 -2.07 13.31 4.98
C LEU A 50 -2.28 12.50 3.69
N MET A 51 -3.22 11.56 3.71
CA MET A 51 -3.57 10.71 2.58
C MET A 51 -4.53 11.37 1.60
N GLY A 52 -5.12 12.50 1.96
CA GLY A 52 -6.11 13.20 1.13
C GLY A 52 -7.45 12.46 1.03
N THR A 53 -7.79 11.61 2.01
CA THR A 53 -9.05 10.88 2.05
C THR A 53 -10.02 11.47 3.09
N LYS A 54 -11.31 11.29 2.83
CA LYS A 54 -12.42 11.57 3.76
C LYS A 54 -12.98 10.28 4.39
N ASP A 55 -12.51 9.13 3.90
CA ASP A 55 -12.91 7.82 4.41
C ASP A 55 -12.23 7.54 5.76
N ASP A 56 -12.75 6.57 6.49
CA ASP A 56 -12.19 6.15 7.76
C ASP A 56 -10.81 5.51 7.57
N VAL A 57 -9.88 5.89 8.43
CA VAL A 57 -8.54 5.33 8.47
C VAL A 57 -8.42 4.41 9.68
N VAL A 58 -8.18 3.15 9.43
CA VAL A 58 -7.94 2.14 10.46
C VAL A 58 -6.45 2.08 10.79
N LEU A 59 -6.10 2.32 12.05
CA LEU A 59 -4.74 2.15 12.54
C LEU A 59 -4.61 0.77 13.19
N MET A 60 -3.62 0.00 12.74
CA MET A 60 -3.36 -1.35 13.23
C MET A 60 -1.95 -1.44 13.81
N THR A 61 -1.81 -2.18 14.90
CA THR A 61 -0.50 -2.54 15.43
C THR A 61 0.09 -3.67 14.60
N GLY A 62 1.27 -3.44 14.03
CA GLY A 62 1.96 -4.44 13.21
C GLY A 62 2.81 -3.81 12.13
N GLU A 63 3.40 -4.63 11.31
CA GLU A 63 4.12 -4.20 10.12
C GLU A 63 3.16 -3.93 8.95
N GLY A 64 3.64 -3.19 7.93
CA GLY A 64 2.82 -2.82 6.78
C GLY A 64 2.25 -3.99 5.99
N MET A 65 2.92 -5.15 5.98
CA MET A 65 2.42 -6.36 5.34
C MET A 65 1.13 -6.87 6.00
N LEU A 66 0.97 -6.70 7.31
CA LEU A 66 -0.27 -7.04 8.01
C LEU A 66 -1.45 -6.19 7.51
N ALA A 67 -1.21 -4.90 7.28
CA ALA A 67 -2.23 -4.02 6.72
C ALA A 67 -2.63 -4.42 5.29
N LEU A 68 -1.65 -4.85 4.46
CA LEU A 68 -1.94 -5.39 3.13
C LEU A 68 -2.78 -6.66 3.18
N TRP A 69 -2.44 -7.60 4.07
CA TRP A 69 -3.23 -8.81 4.31
C TRP A 69 -4.66 -8.48 4.74
N GLY A 70 -4.79 -7.54 5.69
CA GLY A 70 -6.09 -7.07 6.17
C GLY A 70 -6.93 -6.49 5.04
N ALA A 71 -6.34 -5.62 4.20
CA ALA A 71 -7.00 -5.01 3.07
C ALA A 71 -7.46 -6.05 2.03
N LEU A 72 -6.57 -6.96 1.64
CA LEU A 72 -6.90 -8.02 0.68
C LEU A 72 -8.05 -8.90 1.19
N LYS A 73 -7.94 -9.39 2.44
CA LYS A 73 -8.97 -10.25 3.04
C LYS A 73 -10.31 -9.55 3.29
N SER A 74 -10.29 -8.24 3.46
CA SER A 74 -11.53 -7.45 3.61
C SER A 74 -12.27 -7.24 2.28
N CYS A 75 -11.54 -7.27 1.17
CA CYS A 75 -12.08 -6.95 -0.16
C CYS A 75 -12.29 -8.18 -1.05
N LEU A 76 -11.61 -9.29 -0.77
CA LEU A 76 -11.57 -10.47 -1.62
C LEU A 76 -12.06 -11.71 -0.89
N LYS A 77 -12.60 -12.66 -1.67
CA LYS A 77 -12.98 -14.00 -1.23
C LYS A 77 -12.36 -15.06 -2.14
N PRO A 78 -12.24 -16.33 -1.70
CA PRO A 78 -11.77 -17.42 -2.55
C PRO A 78 -12.53 -17.49 -3.87
N GLY A 79 -11.80 -17.66 -4.97
CA GLY A 79 -12.34 -17.68 -6.33
C GLY A 79 -12.44 -16.32 -7.01
N ASP A 80 -12.22 -15.22 -6.30
CA ASP A 80 -12.16 -13.90 -6.93
C ASP A 80 -10.93 -13.76 -7.83
N HIS A 81 -11.11 -13.10 -8.96
CA HIS A 81 -10.05 -12.82 -9.90
C HIS A 81 -9.34 -11.50 -9.54
N VAL A 82 -8.01 -11.54 -9.52
CA VAL A 82 -7.15 -10.39 -9.24
C VAL A 82 -6.11 -10.24 -10.34
N VAL A 83 -5.84 -9.01 -10.78
CA VAL A 83 -4.67 -8.70 -11.59
C VAL A 83 -3.63 -8.02 -10.69
N SER A 84 -2.44 -8.60 -10.60
CA SER A 84 -1.32 -8.04 -9.82
C SER A 84 -0.23 -7.55 -10.75
N VAL A 85 0.05 -6.25 -10.69
CA VAL A 85 1.12 -5.62 -11.48
C VAL A 85 2.34 -5.47 -10.58
N GLY A 86 3.41 -6.23 -10.88
CA GLY A 86 4.65 -6.25 -10.12
C GLY A 86 5.79 -5.58 -10.88
N THR A 87 6.51 -4.69 -10.20
CA THR A 87 7.80 -4.15 -10.63
C THR A 87 8.90 -4.53 -9.65
N GLY A 88 8.63 -5.51 -8.80
CA GLY A 88 9.53 -5.99 -7.76
C GLY A 88 8.86 -6.97 -6.81
N VAL A 89 9.62 -7.35 -5.78
CA VAL A 89 9.25 -8.38 -4.80
C VAL A 89 7.93 -8.08 -4.11
N PHE A 90 7.67 -6.80 -3.77
CA PHE A 90 6.42 -6.46 -3.09
C PHE A 90 5.23 -6.43 -4.04
N GLY A 91 5.43 -5.98 -5.29
CA GLY A 91 4.38 -6.03 -6.29
C GLY A 91 3.92 -7.45 -6.58
N ASP A 92 4.85 -8.35 -6.85
CA ASP A 92 4.55 -9.76 -7.07
C ASP A 92 4.03 -10.45 -5.80
N GLY A 93 4.60 -10.11 -4.64
CA GLY A 93 4.21 -10.67 -3.34
C GLY A 93 2.76 -10.36 -2.94
N ILE A 94 2.19 -9.22 -3.35
CA ILE A 94 0.77 -8.93 -3.12
C ILE A 94 -0.11 -9.93 -3.89
N GLY A 95 0.29 -10.28 -5.12
CA GLY A 95 -0.39 -11.34 -5.88
C GLY A 95 -0.31 -12.69 -5.16
N GLU A 96 0.86 -13.06 -4.66
CA GLU A 96 1.05 -14.31 -3.90
C GLU A 96 0.22 -14.34 -2.62
N MET A 97 0.09 -13.22 -1.92
CA MET A 97 -0.81 -13.12 -0.78
C MET A 97 -2.25 -13.44 -1.17
N ALA A 98 -2.75 -12.88 -2.27
CA ALA A 98 -4.10 -13.16 -2.73
C ALA A 98 -4.29 -14.64 -3.13
N GLU A 99 -3.30 -15.24 -3.81
CA GLU A 99 -3.28 -16.67 -4.14
C GLU A 99 -3.38 -17.55 -2.89
N SER A 100 -2.69 -17.16 -1.81
CA SER A 100 -2.58 -17.98 -0.59
C SER A 100 -3.92 -18.19 0.13
N PHE A 101 -4.92 -17.38 -0.13
CA PHE A 101 -6.27 -17.58 0.40
C PHE A 101 -7.33 -17.86 -0.67
N GLY A 102 -6.87 -18.34 -1.83
CA GLY A 102 -7.73 -18.95 -2.84
C GLY A 102 -8.23 -18.01 -3.92
N CYS A 103 -7.65 -16.82 -4.10
CA CYS A 103 -7.93 -15.99 -5.27
C CYS A 103 -7.24 -16.55 -6.53
N ILE A 104 -7.80 -16.23 -7.68
CA ILE A 104 -7.22 -16.55 -8.98
C ILE A 104 -6.48 -15.30 -9.47
N VAL A 105 -5.14 -15.35 -9.47
CA VAL A 105 -4.31 -14.18 -9.73
C VAL A 105 -3.67 -14.25 -11.10
N GLU A 106 -3.88 -13.23 -11.89
CA GLU A 106 -3.12 -12.95 -13.11
C GLU A 106 -2.00 -11.99 -12.79
N LYS A 107 -0.75 -12.44 -12.90
CA LYS A 107 0.45 -11.61 -12.63
C LYS A 107 0.93 -10.96 -13.92
N VAL A 108 1.08 -9.65 -13.91
CA VAL A 108 1.77 -8.86 -14.93
C VAL A 108 3.08 -8.40 -14.32
N SER A 109 4.09 -9.27 -14.36
CA SER A 109 5.41 -8.99 -13.78
C SER A 109 6.27 -8.26 -14.81
N LEU A 110 6.78 -7.11 -14.41
CA LEU A 110 7.68 -6.25 -15.18
C LEU A 110 9.10 -6.36 -14.61
N PRO A 111 10.13 -5.92 -15.35
CA PRO A 111 11.49 -5.89 -14.82
C PRO A 111 11.58 -5.09 -13.51
N TYR A 112 12.30 -5.61 -12.52
CA TYR A 112 12.37 -5.09 -11.16
C TYR A 112 13.06 -3.73 -11.01
N ASP A 113 13.80 -3.32 -12.02
CA ASP A 113 14.53 -2.05 -12.08
C ASP A 113 13.86 -1.00 -12.97
N CYS A 114 12.64 -1.30 -13.45
CA CYS A 114 11.92 -0.46 -14.40
C CYS A 114 10.62 0.08 -13.81
N SER A 115 10.39 1.38 -14.02
CA SER A 115 9.06 1.97 -13.80
C SER A 115 8.08 1.47 -14.85
N ILE A 116 6.80 1.38 -14.48
CA ILE A 116 5.73 1.05 -15.43
C ILE A 116 5.67 2.14 -16.51
N ARG A 117 5.85 1.76 -17.76
CA ARG A 117 5.81 2.64 -18.93
C ARG A 117 4.44 2.56 -19.59
N GLU A 118 4.18 3.53 -20.48
CA GLU A 118 2.93 3.51 -21.26
C GLU A 118 2.81 2.27 -22.15
N SER A 119 3.95 1.76 -22.67
CA SER A 119 4.01 0.50 -23.41
C SER A 119 3.56 -0.73 -22.59
N ASP A 120 3.78 -0.71 -21.30
CA ASP A 120 3.48 -1.83 -20.40
C ASP A 120 1.98 -1.88 -20.06
N LEU A 121 1.29 -0.74 -20.20
CA LEU A 121 -0.15 -0.64 -19.93
C LEU A 121 -0.98 -1.53 -20.85
N ALA A 122 -0.53 -1.78 -22.08
CA ALA A 122 -1.23 -2.67 -23.00
C ALA A 122 -1.36 -4.10 -22.44
N ALA A 123 -0.30 -4.61 -21.80
CA ALA A 123 -0.32 -5.91 -21.15
C ALA A 123 -1.27 -5.95 -19.95
N VAL A 124 -1.30 -4.87 -19.16
CA VAL A 124 -2.20 -4.73 -18.01
C VAL A 124 -3.65 -4.67 -18.47
N GLU A 125 -3.95 -3.87 -19.51
CA GLU A 125 -5.28 -3.75 -20.08
C GLU A 125 -5.77 -5.07 -20.68
N GLU A 126 -4.88 -5.81 -21.34
CA GLU A 126 -5.18 -7.13 -21.87
C GLU A 126 -5.52 -8.13 -20.77
N ALA A 127 -4.72 -8.16 -19.70
CA ALA A 127 -4.99 -8.99 -18.53
C ALA A 127 -6.35 -8.66 -17.91
N ILE A 128 -6.64 -7.36 -17.70
CA ILE A 128 -7.93 -6.90 -17.16
C ILE A 128 -9.10 -7.34 -18.06
N ARG A 129 -8.97 -7.17 -19.38
CA ARG A 129 -10.02 -7.54 -20.33
C ARG A 129 -10.29 -9.03 -20.35
N ARG A 130 -9.23 -9.85 -20.27
CA ARG A 130 -9.30 -11.30 -20.28
C ARG A 130 -9.89 -11.85 -18.99
N VAL A 131 -9.42 -11.38 -17.84
CA VAL A 131 -9.74 -11.97 -16.53
C VAL A 131 -10.95 -11.31 -15.89
N LYS A 132 -11.24 -10.05 -16.22
CA LYS A 132 -12.29 -9.23 -15.60
C LYS A 132 -12.20 -9.23 -14.08
N PRO A 133 -11.06 -8.80 -13.53
CA PRO A 133 -10.78 -8.93 -12.10
C PRO A 133 -11.69 -8.05 -11.26
N VAL A 134 -11.91 -8.46 -10.01
CA VAL A 134 -12.57 -7.61 -9.01
C VAL A 134 -11.59 -6.61 -8.39
N MET A 135 -10.29 -6.89 -8.43
CA MET A 135 -9.24 -6.04 -7.88
C MET A 135 -8.02 -6.01 -8.80
N LEU A 136 -7.43 -4.82 -8.92
CA LEU A 136 -6.10 -4.58 -9.48
C LEU A 136 -5.17 -4.12 -8.36
N THR A 137 -4.00 -4.73 -8.25
CA THR A 137 -2.96 -4.32 -7.29
C THR A 137 -1.69 -3.84 -7.99
N ALA A 138 -1.06 -2.83 -7.43
CA ALA A 138 0.25 -2.35 -7.86
C ALA A 138 0.97 -1.65 -6.70
N VAL A 139 2.29 -1.69 -6.68
CA VAL A 139 3.13 -0.98 -5.70
C VAL A 139 3.56 0.36 -6.28
N HIS A 140 3.30 1.45 -5.56
CA HIS A 140 3.66 2.81 -6.02
C HIS A 140 5.18 3.06 -6.02
N CYS A 141 5.88 2.52 -5.03
CA CYS A 141 7.33 2.59 -4.92
C CYS A 141 7.85 1.26 -4.40
N GLU A 142 8.55 0.53 -5.25
CA GLU A 142 9.14 -0.74 -4.89
C GLU A 142 10.35 -0.50 -3.98
N THR A 143 10.24 -0.92 -2.73
CA THR A 143 11.22 -0.59 -1.69
C THR A 143 12.63 -1.12 -1.97
N PRO A 144 12.83 -2.38 -2.38
CA PRO A 144 14.17 -2.92 -2.60
C PRO A 144 14.94 -2.25 -3.74
N SER A 145 14.25 -1.86 -4.81
CA SER A 145 14.87 -1.24 -5.99
C SER A 145 14.80 0.30 -5.95
N GLY A 146 13.95 0.87 -5.10
CA GLY A 146 13.64 2.30 -5.10
C GLY A 146 12.86 2.75 -6.35
N THR A 147 12.36 1.82 -7.15
CA THR A 147 11.69 2.09 -8.40
C THR A 147 10.29 2.66 -8.18
N PRO A 148 10.00 3.90 -8.61
CA PRO A 148 8.65 4.43 -8.58
C PRO A 148 7.83 3.81 -9.71
N SER A 149 6.57 3.52 -9.48
CA SER A 149 5.69 2.93 -10.49
C SER A 149 5.39 3.83 -11.70
N GLY A 150 5.85 5.07 -11.73
CA GLY A 150 5.57 6.00 -12.83
C GLY A 150 4.08 6.34 -13.04
N CYS A 151 3.23 5.76 -12.23
CA CYS A 151 1.78 5.63 -12.43
C CYS A 151 0.94 6.91 -12.23
N SER A 152 1.52 8.08 -12.05
CA SER A 152 0.71 9.30 -11.83
C SER A 152 -0.20 9.66 -13.01
N ALA A 153 0.11 9.18 -14.21
CA ALA A 153 -0.70 9.43 -15.42
C ALA A 153 -1.61 8.25 -15.80
N SER A 154 -1.25 7.02 -15.43
CA SER A 154 -1.91 5.80 -15.87
C SER A 154 -3.09 5.36 -15.01
N SER A 155 -3.14 5.76 -13.74
CA SER A 155 -4.27 5.43 -12.85
C SER A 155 -5.64 5.95 -13.32
N ARG A 156 -5.65 6.98 -14.16
CA ARG A 156 -6.90 7.52 -14.76
C ARG A 156 -7.40 6.75 -15.98
N ARG A 157 -6.58 5.89 -16.58
CA ARG A 157 -6.95 5.14 -17.80
C ARG A 157 -7.41 3.71 -17.54
N ILE A 158 -7.11 3.16 -16.37
CA ILE A 158 -7.51 1.79 -16.04
C ILE A 158 -8.93 1.82 -15.48
N SER A 159 -9.90 1.96 -16.36
CA SER A 159 -11.32 1.86 -16.04
C SER A 159 -11.79 0.41 -16.21
N GLY A 160 -12.44 -0.15 -15.20
CA GLY A 160 -13.07 -1.47 -15.29
C GLY A 160 -12.89 -2.39 -14.08
N CYS A 161 -12.03 -2.07 -13.13
CA CYS A 161 -11.93 -2.79 -11.87
C CYS A 161 -12.78 -2.11 -10.78
N ARG A 162 -13.49 -2.92 -9.97
CA ARG A 162 -14.31 -2.40 -8.85
C ARG A 162 -13.46 -1.80 -7.74
N CYS A 163 -12.20 -2.20 -7.63
CA CYS A 163 -11.28 -1.71 -6.61
C CYS A 163 -9.86 -1.71 -7.15
N SER A 164 -9.12 -0.64 -6.92
CA SER A 164 -7.68 -0.59 -7.18
C SER A 164 -6.95 -0.32 -5.87
N MET A 165 -6.01 -1.19 -5.52
CA MET A 165 -5.19 -1.03 -4.34
C MET A 165 -3.79 -0.57 -4.74
N TRP A 166 -3.39 0.60 -4.23
CA TRP A 166 -2.07 1.15 -4.40
C TRP A 166 -1.35 1.12 -3.06
N THR A 167 -0.22 0.43 -2.99
CA THR A 167 0.59 0.44 -1.78
C THR A 167 1.65 1.52 -1.88
N ARG A 168 1.64 2.46 -0.94
CA ARG A 168 2.68 3.47 -0.80
C ARG A 168 3.50 3.16 0.45
N TRP A 169 4.66 2.58 0.27
CA TRP A 169 5.72 2.64 1.25
C TRP A 169 6.47 3.95 1.08
N ARG A 170 6.92 4.55 2.17
CA ARG A 170 7.53 5.87 2.20
C ARG A 170 8.61 6.04 1.12
N GLY A 171 8.29 6.79 0.12
CA GLY A 171 9.25 7.46 -0.75
C GLY A 171 8.97 8.95 -0.67
N SER A 172 9.99 9.73 -0.43
CA SER A 172 10.01 11.17 -0.25
C SER A 172 9.14 11.95 -1.23
N ALA A 173 8.51 13.01 -0.69
CA ALA A 173 8.01 14.20 -1.34
C ALA A 173 6.76 14.09 -2.23
N GLY A 174 5.60 14.40 -1.65
CA GLY A 174 4.85 15.51 -2.14
C GLY A 174 3.87 15.32 -3.28
N ARG A 175 3.15 14.17 -3.43
CA ARG A 175 1.86 14.20 -4.14
C ARG A 175 0.89 13.21 -3.50
N PRO A 176 -0.36 13.59 -3.21
CA PRO A 176 -1.36 12.69 -2.68
C PRO A 176 -1.76 11.65 -3.73
N CYS A 177 -1.70 10.37 -3.36
CA CYS A 177 -2.42 9.32 -4.08
C CYS A 177 -3.89 9.43 -3.68
N THR A 178 -4.75 9.72 -4.61
CA THR A 178 -6.19 9.67 -4.41
C THR A 178 -6.66 8.24 -4.60
N TRP A 179 -7.31 7.69 -3.59
CA TRP A 179 -8.14 6.51 -3.73
C TRP A 179 -9.34 6.89 -4.57
N THR A 180 -9.51 6.30 -5.73
CA THR A 180 -10.75 6.43 -6.48
C THR A 180 -11.48 5.10 -6.41
N ASN A 181 -12.55 5.06 -5.63
CA ASN A 181 -13.57 4.04 -5.79
C ASN A 181 -14.16 4.23 -7.17
N GLY A 182 -13.92 3.29 -8.08
CA GLY A 182 -14.65 3.25 -9.34
C GLY A 182 -16.11 2.91 -9.04
N THR A 183 -16.99 3.90 -9.19
CA THR A 183 -18.44 3.69 -9.30
C THR A 183 -18.80 3.24 -10.71
#